data_e93eefb57b5a50852126980da0e250f3
#
_entry.id   e93eefb57b5a50852126980da0e250f3
#
_cell.length_a   1.000
_cell.length_b   1.000
_cell.length_c   1.000
_cell.angle_alpha   90.00
_cell.angle_beta   90.00
_cell.angle_gamma   90.00
#
_symmetry.space_group_name_H-M   'P 1'
#
loop_
_entity.id
_entity.type
_entity.pdbx_description
1 polymer ?
#
loop_
_entity_poly.entity_id
_entity_poly.type
_entity_poly.pdbx_seq_one_letter_code
_entity_poly.pdbx_strand_id
1 'polypeptide(L)'
;MNKTIVLAGDRNYTRQLETTIKSILYHNRDVKIYILNQDIMPDWFRKPRKIARMLGSEIIDVKLPEQSVFQDWEKQDHISSITYARYFIADYIQEDKVLYLDSDLIVNTSLEKLFSICLEEKSLAAVKDTDGITFNTGVLLINNKKWRQEKLKERLIEQSIVTMKEVEEGRFEHFNGTNVVLLFPILKHS
;
A
#
# COMPACT_ATOMS: atom_id res chain seq x y z
N MET A 1 -0.61 -20.67 4.52
CA MET A 1 -1.26 -19.34 4.62
C MET A 1 -0.98 -18.60 3.33
N ASN A 2 -2.00 -18.23 2.57
CA ASN A 2 -1.77 -17.47 1.33
C ASN A 2 -1.19 -16.11 1.68
N LYS A 3 -0.02 -15.81 1.14
CA LYS A 3 0.65 -14.50 1.32
C LYS A 3 -0.03 -13.50 0.39
N THR A 4 -0.72 -12.52 0.96
CA THR A 4 -1.42 -11.47 0.21
C THR A 4 -0.59 -10.20 0.17
N ILE A 5 -0.23 -9.77 -1.02
CA ILE A 5 0.58 -8.59 -1.28
C ILE A 5 -0.27 -7.58 -2.04
N VAL A 6 -0.12 -6.31 -1.72
CA VAL A 6 -0.81 -5.20 -2.37
C VAL A 6 0.21 -4.23 -2.93
N LEU A 7 0.08 -3.93 -4.19
CA LEU A 7 0.82 -2.89 -4.90
C LEU A 7 -0.17 -1.82 -5.38
N ALA A 8 0.31 -0.60 -5.54
CA ALA A 8 -0.48 0.46 -6.15
C ALA A 8 0.33 1.15 -7.26
N GLY A 9 -0.29 1.52 -8.36
CA GLY A 9 0.39 2.21 -9.44
C GLY A 9 -0.57 2.60 -10.56
N ASP A 10 -0.12 3.53 -11.39
CA ASP A 10 -0.80 3.97 -12.61
C ASP A 10 -0.09 3.44 -13.87
N ARG A 11 -0.58 3.82 -15.04
CA ARG A 11 0.03 3.42 -16.33
C ARG A 11 1.47 3.89 -16.49
N ASN A 12 1.90 4.97 -15.83
CA ASN A 12 3.26 5.49 -15.92
C ASN A 12 4.23 4.65 -15.08
N TYR A 13 3.71 3.98 -14.04
CA TYR A 13 4.48 3.11 -13.12
C TYR A 13 4.52 1.63 -13.54
N THR A 14 4.01 1.27 -14.71
CA THR A 14 3.94 -0.13 -15.17
C THR A 14 5.30 -0.83 -15.27
N ARG A 15 6.38 -0.11 -15.55
CA ARG A 15 7.75 -0.68 -15.59
C ARG A 15 8.25 -1.01 -14.18
N GLN A 16 8.04 -0.11 -13.24
CA GLN A 16 8.39 -0.31 -11.83
C GLN A 16 7.59 -1.47 -11.26
N LEU A 17 6.27 -1.48 -11.45
CA LEU A 17 5.38 -2.59 -11.09
C LEU A 17 5.87 -3.94 -11.64
N GLU A 18 6.25 -4.00 -12.92
CA GLU A 18 6.76 -5.24 -13.52
C GLU A 18 8.04 -5.72 -12.83
N THR A 19 8.94 -4.80 -12.47
CA THR A 19 10.19 -5.11 -11.77
C THR A 19 9.92 -5.61 -10.35
N THR A 20 9.07 -4.92 -9.61
CA THR A 20 8.67 -5.30 -8.25
C THR A 20 7.99 -6.67 -8.25
N ILE A 21 7.02 -6.91 -9.14
CA ILE A 21 6.33 -8.20 -9.30
C ILE A 21 7.33 -9.33 -9.59
N LYS A 22 8.26 -9.13 -10.51
CA LYS A 22 9.28 -10.12 -10.84
C LYS A 22 10.15 -10.46 -9.64
N SER A 23 10.57 -9.46 -8.87
CA SER A 23 11.37 -9.66 -7.68
C SER A 23 10.60 -10.42 -6.58
N ILE A 24 9.31 -10.10 -6.38
CA ILE A 24 8.45 -10.85 -5.48
C ILE A 24 8.36 -12.33 -5.92
N LEU A 25 8.03 -12.57 -7.18
CA LEU A 25 7.84 -13.92 -7.72
C LEU A 25 9.15 -14.72 -7.82
N TYR A 26 10.29 -14.06 -7.86
CA TYR A 26 11.60 -14.72 -7.84
C TYR A 26 11.86 -15.42 -6.51
N HIS A 27 11.55 -14.76 -5.40
CA HIS A 27 11.82 -15.23 -4.04
C HIS A 27 10.63 -15.88 -3.34
N ASN A 28 9.41 -15.76 -3.89
CA ASN A 28 8.19 -16.20 -3.24
C ASN A 28 7.30 -17.00 -4.20
N ARG A 29 6.60 -17.99 -3.64
CA ARG A 29 5.60 -18.82 -4.32
C ARG A 29 4.29 -18.78 -3.57
N ASP A 30 3.21 -19.15 -4.23
CA ASP A 30 1.87 -19.20 -3.64
C ASP A 30 1.47 -17.85 -3.03
N VAL A 31 1.76 -16.76 -3.77
CA VAL A 31 1.41 -15.40 -3.39
C VAL A 31 0.22 -14.90 -4.20
N LYS A 32 -0.65 -14.12 -3.57
CA LYS A 32 -1.72 -13.39 -4.21
C LYS A 32 -1.34 -11.91 -4.24
N ILE A 33 -1.22 -11.33 -5.43
CA ILE A 33 -0.79 -9.94 -5.63
C ILE A 33 -1.97 -9.15 -6.17
N TYR A 34 -2.48 -8.21 -5.38
CA TYR A 34 -3.47 -7.22 -5.80
C TYR A 34 -2.76 -5.98 -6.32
N ILE A 35 -3.21 -5.46 -7.46
CA ILE A 35 -2.69 -4.22 -8.04
C ILE A 35 -3.83 -3.21 -8.06
N LEU A 36 -3.77 -2.26 -7.13
CA LEU A 36 -4.70 -1.15 -7.05
C LEU A 36 -4.29 -0.11 -8.10
N ASN A 37 -5.20 0.20 -9.02
CA ASN A 37 -4.91 1.15 -10.10
C ASN A 37 -6.20 1.76 -10.65
N GLN A 38 -6.05 2.82 -11.45
CA GLN A 38 -7.17 3.47 -12.12
C GLN A 38 -7.15 3.23 -13.63
N ASP A 39 -5.98 3.25 -14.26
CA ASP A 39 -5.81 3.43 -15.71
C ASP A 39 -4.89 2.39 -16.39
N ILE A 40 -4.37 1.41 -15.68
CA ILE A 40 -3.55 0.35 -16.30
C ILE A 40 -4.44 -0.49 -17.21
N MET A 41 -4.06 -0.59 -18.48
CA MET A 41 -4.83 -1.33 -19.49
C MET A 41 -4.86 -2.84 -19.19
N PRO A 42 -6.01 -3.51 -19.40
CA PRO A 42 -6.14 -4.96 -19.13
C PRO A 42 -5.09 -5.84 -19.83
N ASP A 43 -4.65 -5.42 -21.02
CA ASP A 43 -3.64 -6.16 -21.81
C ASP A 43 -2.28 -6.22 -21.13
N TRP A 44 -1.91 -5.21 -20.34
CA TRP A 44 -0.67 -5.22 -19.57
C TRP A 44 -0.61 -6.39 -18.59
N PHE A 45 -1.75 -6.76 -17.99
CA PHE A 45 -1.82 -7.85 -17.01
C PHE A 45 -1.60 -9.25 -17.61
N ARG A 46 -1.70 -9.42 -18.94
CA ARG A 46 -1.59 -10.75 -19.58
C ARG A 46 -0.26 -11.44 -19.26
N LYS A 47 0.84 -10.71 -19.44
CA LYS A 47 2.20 -11.26 -19.23
C LYS A 47 2.50 -11.51 -17.74
N PRO A 48 2.33 -10.57 -16.82
CA PRO A 48 2.52 -10.80 -15.39
C PRO A 48 1.65 -11.95 -14.85
N ARG A 49 0.37 -12.04 -15.23
CA ARG A 49 -0.54 -13.13 -14.82
C ARG A 49 -0.07 -14.48 -15.30
N LYS A 50 0.43 -14.57 -16.54
CA LYS A 50 0.96 -15.84 -17.07
C LYS A 50 2.15 -16.32 -16.23
N ILE A 51 3.10 -15.42 -15.93
CA ILE A 51 4.27 -15.74 -15.11
C ILE A 51 3.86 -16.15 -13.69
N ALA A 52 2.97 -15.39 -13.07
CA ALA A 52 2.50 -15.69 -11.71
C ALA A 52 1.87 -17.08 -11.63
N ARG A 53 0.97 -17.44 -12.55
CA ARG A 53 0.33 -18.77 -12.59
C ARG A 53 1.32 -19.92 -12.73
N MET A 54 2.37 -19.76 -13.53
CA MET A 54 3.43 -20.78 -13.65
C MET A 54 4.18 -21.02 -12.34
N LEU A 55 4.09 -20.09 -11.40
CA LEU A 55 4.75 -20.10 -10.09
C LEU A 55 3.74 -20.34 -8.94
N GLY A 56 2.53 -20.84 -9.23
CA GLY A 56 1.49 -21.08 -8.22
C GLY A 56 0.90 -19.81 -7.61
N SER A 57 1.13 -18.67 -8.25
CA SER A 57 0.75 -17.34 -7.74
C SER A 57 -0.34 -16.70 -8.59
N GLU A 58 -0.99 -15.66 -8.06
CA GLU A 58 -2.07 -14.96 -8.73
C GLU A 58 -1.82 -13.44 -8.75
N ILE A 59 -2.24 -12.78 -9.85
CA ILE A 59 -2.28 -11.31 -9.95
C ILE A 59 -3.69 -10.86 -10.24
N ILE A 60 -4.19 -9.97 -9.40
CA ILE A 60 -5.55 -9.45 -9.42
C ILE A 60 -5.50 -7.95 -9.74
N ASP A 61 -6.19 -7.56 -10.81
CA ASP A 61 -6.40 -6.17 -11.19
C ASP A 61 -7.58 -5.60 -10.39
N VAL A 62 -7.32 -4.56 -9.61
CA VAL A 62 -8.35 -3.86 -8.83
C VAL A 62 -8.44 -2.43 -9.33
N LYS A 63 -9.54 -2.10 -10.00
CA LYS A 63 -9.81 -0.74 -10.46
C LYS A 63 -10.39 0.10 -9.34
N LEU A 64 -9.67 1.15 -9.00
CA LEU A 64 -10.16 2.16 -8.07
C LEU A 64 -10.99 3.18 -8.86
N PRO A 65 -12.15 3.60 -8.33
CA PRO A 65 -12.88 4.71 -8.90
C PRO A 65 -12.08 6.00 -8.75
N GLU A 66 -12.33 6.94 -9.64
CA GLU A 66 -11.80 8.28 -9.51
C GLU A 66 -12.37 8.93 -8.25
N GLN A 67 -11.48 9.41 -7.35
CA GLN A 67 -11.88 9.99 -6.07
C GLN A 67 -11.70 11.49 -6.12
N SER A 68 -12.80 12.25 -6.11
CA SER A 68 -12.76 13.72 -6.16
C SER A 68 -11.96 14.34 -5.02
N VAL A 69 -11.98 13.72 -3.84
CA VAL A 69 -11.22 14.18 -2.67
C VAL A 69 -9.71 14.23 -2.95
N PHE A 70 -9.19 13.30 -3.76
CA PHE A 70 -7.74 13.23 -4.05
C PHE A 70 -7.31 14.14 -5.19
N GLN A 71 -8.23 14.55 -6.08
CA GLN A 71 -7.91 15.49 -7.16
C GLN A 71 -7.48 16.85 -6.63
N ASP A 72 -8.03 17.27 -5.51
CA ASP A 72 -7.64 18.53 -4.87
C ASP A 72 -6.27 18.41 -4.19
N TRP A 73 -5.92 17.24 -3.69
CA TRP A 73 -4.62 16.96 -3.07
C TRP A 73 -3.47 16.87 -4.09
N GLU A 74 -3.74 16.34 -5.30
CA GLU A 74 -2.76 16.32 -6.39
C GLU A 74 -2.30 17.71 -6.82
N LYS A 75 -3.17 18.71 -6.72
CA LYS A 75 -2.84 20.09 -7.12
C LYS A 75 -1.84 20.77 -6.18
N GLN A 76 -1.79 20.34 -4.92
CA GLN A 76 -0.98 21.01 -3.91
C GLN A 76 0.44 20.48 -3.81
N ASP A 77 0.65 19.15 -3.94
CA ASP A 77 1.94 18.50 -3.63
C ASP A 77 2.58 17.73 -4.79
N HIS A 78 2.03 17.74 -5.99
CA HIS A 78 2.48 16.92 -7.12
C HIS A 78 2.51 15.40 -6.79
N ILE A 79 1.81 14.97 -5.73
CA ILE A 79 1.70 13.58 -5.32
C ILE A 79 0.54 12.96 -6.09
N SER A 80 0.80 11.91 -6.87
CA SER A 80 -0.25 11.20 -7.59
C SER A 80 -1.32 10.65 -6.64
N SER A 81 -2.59 10.78 -6.99
CA SER A 81 -3.74 10.21 -6.25
C SER A 81 -3.57 8.73 -5.93
N ILE A 82 -2.80 8.01 -6.75
CA ILE A 82 -2.51 6.60 -6.54
C ILE A 82 -1.72 6.32 -5.24
N THR A 83 -1.03 7.32 -4.70
CA THR A 83 -0.34 7.22 -3.40
C THR A 83 -1.32 6.94 -2.27
N TYR A 84 -2.55 7.43 -2.38
CA TYR A 84 -3.61 7.21 -1.40
C TYR A 84 -4.38 5.91 -1.62
N ALA A 85 -4.07 5.14 -2.68
CA ALA A 85 -4.69 3.84 -2.95
C ALA A 85 -4.60 2.90 -1.75
N ARG A 86 -3.54 3.00 -0.94
CA ARG A 86 -3.37 2.22 0.30
C ARG A 86 -4.50 2.41 1.32
N TYR A 87 -5.21 3.54 1.32
CA TYR A 87 -6.35 3.77 2.22
C TYR A 87 -7.54 2.85 1.90
N PHE A 88 -7.66 2.43 0.64
CA PHE A 88 -8.77 1.62 0.14
C PHE A 88 -8.51 0.11 0.23
N ILE A 89 -7.37 -0.33 0.75
CA ILE A 89 -7.04 -1.76 0.84
C ILE A 89 -8.17 -2.54 1.51
N ALA A 90 -8.70 -2.03 2.62
CA ALA A 90 -9.74 -2.71 3.39
C ALA A 90 -11.10 -2.80 2.67
N ASP A 91 -11.36 -1.95 1.69
CA ASP A 91 -12.61 -1.99 0.91
C ASP A 91 -12.59 -3.09 -0.16
N TYR A 92 -11.43 -3.31 -0.77
CA TYR A 92 -11.29 -4.17 -1.95
C TYR A 92 -10.70 -5.54 -1.65
N ILE A 93 -10.02 -5.70 -0.51
CA ILE A 93 -9.27 -6.91 -0.17
C ILE A 93 -9.86 -7.54 1.09
N GLN A 94 -10.27 -8.81 0.97
CA GLN A 94 -10.98 -9.52 2.05
C GLN A 94 -10.05 -10.26 3.02
N GLU A 95 -8.80 -10.52 2.61
CA GLU A 95 -7.82 -11.20 3.44
C GLU A 95 -7.49 -10.39 4.70
N ASP A 96 -7.39 -11.06 5.83
CA ASP A 96 -7.25 -10.43 7.15
C ASP A 96 -5.88 -9.81 7.40
N LYS A 97 -4.84 -10.31 6.72
CA LYS A 97 -3.48 -9.79 6.80
C LYS A 97 -2.95 -9.57 5.39
N VAL A 98 -2.46 -8.37 5.12
CA VAL A 98 -1.90 -7.99 3.83
C VAL A 98 -0.55 -7.29 4.01
N LEU A 99 0.35 -7.48 3.06
CA LEU A 99 1.59 -6.74 2.95
C LEU A 99 1.46 -5.72 1.81
N TYR A 100 1.40 -4.44 2.15
CA TYR A 100 1.51 -3.37 1.18
C TYR A 100 2.98 -3.11 0.88
N LEU A 101 3.30 -2.97 -0.40
CA LEU A 101 4.63 -2.61 -0.89
C LEU A 101 4.48 -1.49 -1.93
N ASP A 102 5.36 -0.48 -1.86
CA ASP A 102 5.47 0.49 -2.95
C ASP A 102 5.92 -0.21 -4.24
N SER A 103 5.57 0.36 -5.37
CA SER A 103 5.70 -0.29 -6.69
C SER A 103 7.08 -0.13 -7.33
N ASP A 104 8.01 0.54 -6.68
CA ASP A 104 9.36 0.86 -7.17
C ASP A 104 10.48 0.26 -6.30
N LEU A 105 10.17 -0.80 -5.57
CA LEU A 105 11.14 -1.51 -4.73
C LEU A 105 11.51 -2.89 -5.32
N ILE A 106 12.56 -3.49 -4.78
CA ILE A 106 13.03 -4.83 -5.13
C ILE A 106 12.97 -5.72 -3.88
N VAL A 107 12.20 -6.80 -3.97
CA VAL A 107 12.17 -7.85 -2.95
C VAL A 107 13.33 -8.81 -3.25
N ASN A 108 14.31 -8.90 -2.36
CA ASN A 108 15.51 -9.72 -2.54
C ASN A 108 15.57 -10.94 -1.60
N THR A 109 14.45 -11.28 -0.95
CA THR A 109 14.36 -12.43 -0.04
C THR A 109 12.93 -12.94 0.10
N SER A 110 12.77 -14.08 0.80
CA SER A 110 11.45 -14.60 1.17
C SER A 110 10.72 -13.66 2.14
N LEU A 111 9.43 -13.45 1.89
CA LEU A 111 8.54 -12.64 2.72
C LEU A 111 7.90 -13.43 3.87
N GLU A 112 8.21 -14.71 4.04
CA GLU A 112 7.59 -15.56 5.06
C GLU A 112 7.77 -15.01 6.48
N LYS A 113 8.96 -14.50 6.80
CA LYS A 113 9.23 -13.90 8.12
C LYS A 113 8.34 -12.68 8.39
N LEU A 114 8.06 -11.85 7.38
CA LEU A 114 7.13 -10.73 7.53
C LEU A 114 5.71 -11.22 7.78
N PHE A 115 5.25 -12.21 7.02
CA PHE A 115 3.92 -12.77 7.21
C PHE A 115 3.76 -13.55 8.53
N SER A 116 4.85 -14.02 9.16
CA SER A 116 4.80 -14.69 10.47
C SER A 116 4.66 -13.71 11.65
N ILE A 117 4.88 -12.42 11.44
CA ILE A 117 4.71 -11.40 12.50
C ILE A 117 3.25 -11.40 12.98
N CYS A 118 3.07 -11.57 14.30
CA CYS A 118 1.77 -11.42 14.92
C CYS A 118 1.50 -9.93 15.16
N LEU A 119 0.40 -9.42 14.61
CA LEU A 119 0.01 -8.02 14.77
C LEU A 119 -0.83 -7.79 16.05
N GLU A 120 -1.42 -8.87 16.60
CA GLU A 120 -2.31 -8.78 17.78
C GLU A 120 -3.36 -7.66 17.62
N GLU A 121 -3.37 -6.73 18.56
CA GLU A 121 -4.26 -5.57 18.56
C GLU A 121 -3.71 -4.36 17.77
N LYS A 122 -2.58 -4.52 17.08
CA LYS A 122 -1.99 -3.45 16.28
C LYS A 122 -2.64 -3.37 14.90
N SER A 123 -2.80 -2.17 14.40
CA SER A 123 -3.40 -1.93 13.07
C SER A 123 -2.42 -2.23 11.94
N LEU A 124 -1.11 -2.06 12.19
CA LEU A 124 -0.05 -2.37 11.22
C LEU A 124 1.32 -2.53 11.91
N ALA A 125 2.27 -3.09 11.16
CA ALA A 125 3.70 -3.03 11.47
C ALA A 125 4.43 -2.35 10.30
N ALA A 126 5.40 -1.50 10.63
CA ALA A 126 6.25 -0.77 9.69
C ALA A 126 7.68 -0.65 10.22
N VAL A 127 8.62 -0.32 9.34
CA VAL A 127 10.00 -0.05 9.70
C VAL A 127 10.16 1.44 9.98
N LYS A 128 10.93 1.82 10.99
CA LYS A 128 11.27 3.22 11.26
C LYS A 128 12.00 3.82 10.05
N ASP A 129 11.69 5.05 9.74
CA ASP A 129 12.42 5.80 8.73
C ASP A 129 13.79 6.27 9.26
N THR A 130 14.62 6.78 8.38
CA THR A 130 16.00 7.22 8.68
C THR A 130 16.06 8.35 9.69
N ASP A 131 15.00 9.14 9.85
CA ASP A 131 14.87 10.20 10.87
C ASP A 131 14.69 9.65 12.30
N GLY A 132 14.40 8.35 12.45
CA GLY A 132 14.14 7.67 13.73
C GLY A 132 12.84 8.09 14.43
N ILE A 133 12.08 9.01 13.86
CA ILE A 133 10.83 9.58 14.39
C ILE A 133 9.65 9.01 13.61
N THR A 134 9.69 9.08 12.29
CA THR A 134 8.67 8.57 11.38
C THR A 134 8.89 7.10 11.04
N PHE A 135 8.04 6.53 10.23
CA PHE A 135 8.23 5.18 9.70
C PHE A 135 8.01 5.18 8.19
N ASN A 136 8.68 4.25 7.54
CA ASN A 136 8.57 4.08 6.11
C ASN A 136 7.19 3.51 5.73
N THR A 137 6.45 4.24 4.90
CA THR A 137 5.11 3.84 4.45
C THR A 137 5.11 2.97 3.19
N GLY A 138 6.27 2.74 2.60
CA GLY A 138 6.43 1.89 1.41
C GLY A 138 6.43 0.40 1.71
N VAL A 139 6.55 0.01 3.00
CA VAL A 139 6.48 -1.40 3.43
C VAL A 139 5.63 -1.48 4.69
N LEU A 140 4.38 -1.93 4.55
CA LEU A 140 3.40 -2.01 5.63
C LEU A 140 2.80 -3.41 5.73
N LEU A 141 2.99 -4.08 6.86
CA LEU A 141 2.21 -5.28 7.18
C LEU A 141 0.95 -4.85 7.91
N ILE A 142 -0.21 -5.05 7.29
CA ILE A 142 -1.49 -4.47 7.70
C ILE A 142 -2.39 -5.56 8.30
N ASN A 143 -2.99 -5.28 9.47
CA ASN A 143 -4.11 -6.01 10.03
C ASN A 143 -5.40 -5.52 9.33
N ASN A 144 -5.66 -6.07 8.15
CA ASN A 144 -6.76 -5.62 7.29
C ASN A 144 -8.14 -5.92 7.90
N LYS A 145 -8.24 -6.99 8.70
CA LYS A 145 -9.46 -7.26 9.50
C LYS A 145 -9.77 -6.10 10.44
N LYS A 146 -8.76 -5.65 11.18
CA LYS A 146 -8.90 -4.52 12.11
C LYS A 146 -9.20 -3.22 11.35
N TRP A 147 -8.58 -2.99 10.21
CA TRP A 147 -8.84 -1.83 9.37
C TRP A 147 -10.31 -1.76 8.95
N ARG A 148 -10.92 -2.89 8.56
CA ARG A 148 -12.36 -2.96 8.26
C ARG A 148 -13.22 -2.69 9.49
N GLN A 149 -12.91 -3.33 10.62
CA GLN A 149 -13.69 -3.24 11.86
C GLN A 149 -13.71 -1.82 12.44
N GLU A 150 -12.58 -1.13 12.38
CA GLU A 150 -12.40 0.21 12.96
C GLU A 150 -12.64 1.34 11.94
N LYS A 151 -13.03 1.01 10.71
CA LYS A 151 -13.25 1.97 9.62
C LYS A 151 -12.06 2.90 9.44
N LEU A 152 -10.84 2.34 9.40
CA LEU A 152 -9.62 3.13 9.37
C LEU A 152 -9.47 3.97 8.11
N LYS A 153 -10.08 3.56 6.98
CA LYS A 153 -10.10 4.38 5.76
C LYS A 153 -10.71 5.77 6.03
N GLU A 154 -11.90 5.80 6.62
CA GLU A 154 -12.62 7.04 6.92
C GLU A 154 -11.78 7.95 7.83
N ARG A 155 -11.19 7.36 8.86
CA ARG A 155 -10.31 8.08 9.80
C ARG A 155 -9.04 8.61 9.14
N LEU A 156 -8.43 7.84 8.22
CA LEU A 156 -7.26 8.26 7.45
C LEU A 156 -7.61 9.46 6.54
N ILE A 157 -8.74 9.39 5.85
CA ILE A 157 -9.21 10.49 4.98
C ILE A 157 -9.49 11.75 5.81
N GLU A 158 -10.25 11.62 6.91
CA GLU A 158 -10.57 12.74 7.79
C GLU A 158 -9.30 13.40 8.33
N GLN A 159 -8.36 12.61 8.82
CA GLN A 159 -7.09 13.13 9.34
C GLN A 159 -6.24 13.78 8.23
N SER A 160 -6.24 13.21 7.03
CA SER A 160 -5.55 13.82 5.88
C SER A 160 -6.11 15.21 5.57
N ILE A 161 -7.44 15.38 5.58
CA ILE A 161 -8.09 16.69 5.37
C ILE A 161 -7.67 17.70 6.46
N VAL A 162 -7.61 17.26 7.71
CA VAL A 162 -7.18 18.13 8.83
C VAL A 162 -5.72 18.55 8.63
N THR A 163 -4.83 17.58 8.36
CA THR A 163 -3.40 17.86 8.20
C THR A 163 -3.13 18.78 7.00
N MET A 164 -3.86 18.61 5.89
CA MET A 164 -3.73 19.49 4.73
C MET A 164 -4.10 20.95 5.07
N LYS A 165 -5.19 21.17 5.80
CA LYS A 165 -5.55 22.51 6.27
C LYS A 165 -4.47 23.12 7.15
N GLU A 166 -3.82 22.33 7.98
CA GLU A 166 -2.71 22.78 8.83
C GLU A 166 -1.45 23.14 8.03
N VAL A 167 -1.20 22.46 6.90
CA VAL A 167 -0.15 22.83 5.94
C VAL A 167 -0.51 24.14 5.24
N GLU A 168 -1.75 24.29 4.75
CA GLU A 168 -2.22 25.53 4.12
C GLU A 168 -2.13 26.75 5.06
N GLU A 169 -2.34 26.54 6.35
CA GLU A 169 -2.22 27.57 7.40
C GLU A 169 -0.77 27.77 7.89
N GLY A 170 0.21 27.07 7.29
CA GLY A 170 1.64 27.21 7.62
C GLY A 170 2.05 26.57 8.96
N ARG A 171 1.22 25.69 9.54
CA ARG A 171 1.54 24.99 10.79
C ARG A 171 2.40 23.74 10.58
N PHE A 172 2.43 23.21 9.36
CA PHE A 172 3.34 22.15 8.91
C PHE A 172 3.98 22.55 7.59
N GLU A 173 5.25 22.15 7.40
CA GLU A 173 6.00 22.49 6.19
C GLU A 173 5.53 21.67 4.97
N HIS A 174 5.17 20.41 5.18
CA HIS A 174 4.74 19.51 4.10
C HIS A 174 3.69 18.53 4.57
N PHE A 175 2.71 18.26 3.70
CA PHE A 175 1.81 17.11 3.81
C PHE A 175 2.46 15.89 3.15
N ASN A 176 2.63 14.82 3.91
CA ASN A 176 2.91 13.52 3.34
C ASN A 176 2.01 12.46 4.00
N GLY A 177 1.67 11.40 3.27
CA GLY A 177 0.81 10.32 3.78
C GLY A 177 1.34 9.66 5.05
N THR A 178 2.63 9.81 5.37
CA THR A 178 3.28 9.31 6.57
C THR A 178 2.76 10.03 7.83
N ASN A 179 2.56 11.35 7.76
CA ASN A 179 2.09 12.14 8.90
C ASN A 179 0.72 11.67 9.40
N VAL A 180 -0.13 11.21 8.50
CA VAL A 180 -1.48 10.72 8.83
C VAL A 180 -1.43 9.33 9.46
N VAL A 181 -0.58 8.44 8.92
CA VAL A 181 -0.50 7.04 9.41
C VAL A 181 0.14 6.95 10.80
N LEU A 182 0.95 7.94 11.21
CA LEU A 182 1.58 8.01 12.54
C LEU A 182 0.59 8.02 13.73
N LEU A 183 -0.66 8.40 13.50
CA LEU A 183 -1.67 8.52 14.55
C LEU A 183 -2.28 7.18 14.98
N PHE A 184 -1.94 6.08 14.32
CA PHE A 184 -2.48 4.76 14.63
C PHE A 184 -1.52 3.92 15.50
N PRO A 185 -2.06 3.01 16.33
CA PRO A 185 -1.24 2.08 17.10
C PRO A 185 -0.37 1.21 16.17
N ILE A 186 0.93 1.45 16.17
CA ILE A 186 1.91 0.77 15.33
C ILE A 186 2.77 -0.16 16.18
N LEU A 187 3.05 -1.34 15.66
CA LEU A 187 4.08 -2.21 16.21
C LEU A 187 5.45 -1.68 15.76
N LYS A 188 6.15 -1.00 16.66
CA LYS A 188 7.53 -0.58 16.40
C LYS A 188 8.44 -1.78 16.69
N HIS A 189 9.07 -2.32 15.67
CA HIS A 189 10.21 -3.21 15.85
C HIS A 189 11.47 -2.37 16.05
N SER A 190 12.09 -2.55 17.21
CA SER A 190 13.42 -2.01 17.54
C SER A 190 14.51 -2.77 16.80
#